data_f9e5343dd699a9434e0ff2bfdd1f3dd0
#
_entry.id   f9e5343dd699a9434e0ff2bfdd1f3dd0
#
_cell.length_a   1.000
_cell.length_b   1.000
_cell.length_c   1.000
_cell.angle_alpha   90.00
_cell.angle_beta   90.00
_cell.angle_gamma   90.00
#
_symmetry.space_group_name_H-M   'P 1'
#
loop_
_entity.id
_entity.type
_entity.pdbx_description
1 polymer ?
#
loop_
_entity_poly.entity_id
_entity_poly.type
_entity_poly.pdbx_seq_one_letter_code
_entity_poly.pdbx_strand_id
1 'polypeptide(L)'
;LPGPFEWDLKRLVASFAVAGRANGFDEAARAHIISRVVRTYRDSVQTFSHMPRLEVWYSRLTAQDIENRWAGKVDKQYRKSFEKLVAKAETKTSQKSLQKLTTTAPDGSITFDSNPPFMEPFDEVVGSADKEQIRHATQAALVAYRRSLLSDRRVLFSGYRVVDLARKVVGVGSVGTRCWVMLLMADQDDSDVLMLQLKQAEASVLEPYLGRSR
;
A
#
# COMPACT_ATOMS: atom_id res chain seq x y z
N LEU A 1 -3.71 15.49 6.30
CA LEU A 1 -4.17 16.81 6.74
C LEU A 1 -4.39 16.80 8.24
N PRO A 2 -3.91 17.78 9.01
CA PRO A 2 -4.32 17.99 10.39
C PRO A 2 -5.83 18.21 10.43
N GLY A 3 -6.51 17.55 11.36
CA GLY A 3 -7.97 17.64 11.48
C GLY A 3 -8.45 17.14 12.84
N PRO A 4 -9.75 17.24 13.13
CA PRO A 4 -10.32 16.72 14.36
C PRO A 4 -10.06 15.20 14.48
N PHE A 5 -9.53 14.76 15.62
CA PHE A 5 -9.23 13.33 15.86
C PHE A 5 -10.47 12.44 15.77
N GLU A 6 -11.65 13.00 16.00
CA GLU A 6 -12.93 12.29 15.87
C GLU A 6 -13.18 11.78 14.45
N TRP A 7 -12.62 12.43 13.44
CA TRP A 7 -12.77 11.99 12.06
C TRP A 7 -12.00 10.70 11.80
N ASP A 8 -10.81 10.58 12.39
CA ASP A 8 -10.01 9.37 12.32
C ASP A 8 -10.72 8.21 13.04
N LEU A 9 -11.21 8.47 14.24
CA LEU A 9 -11.97 7.49 15.01
C LEU A 9 -13.25 7.07 14.28
N LYS A 10 -14.00 8.01 13.70
CA LYS A 10 -15.22 7.71 12.92
C LYS A 10 -14.92 6.82 11.72
N ARG A 11 -13.84 7.07 10.99
CA ARG A 11 -13.42 6.21 9.87
C ARG A 11 -13.06 4.80 10.33
N LEU A 12 -12.32 4.69 11.42
CA LEU A 12 -11.98 3.40 12.01
C LEU A 12 -13.23 2.62 12.41
N VAL A 13 -14.14 3.24 13.15
CA VAL A 13 -15.40 2.63 13.60
C VAL A 13 -16.28 2.22 12.42
N ALA A 14 -16.40 3.07 11.40
CA ALA A 14 -17.16 2.75 10.19
C ALA A 14 -16.60 1.51 9.49
N SER A 15 -15.27 1.36 9.41
CA SER A 15 -14.62 0.18 8.83
C SER A 15 -14.98 -1.11 9.60
N PHE A 16 -14.95 -1.07 10.93
CA PHE A 16 -15.36 -2.20 11.76
C PHE A 16 -16.85 -2.51 11.66
N ALA A 17 -17.71 -1.49 11.55
CA ALA A 17 -19.15 -1.67 11.37
C ALA A 17 -19.46 -2.38 10.04
N VAL A 18 -18.81 -1.96 8.95
CA VAL A 18 -18.95 -2.57 7.62
C VAL A 18 -18.40 -4.00 7.62
N ALA A 19 -17.20 -4.21 8.18
CA ALA A 19 -16.61 -5.53 8.29
C ALA A 19 -17.47 -6.50 9.12
N GLY A 20 -18.05 -6.03 10.22
CA GLY A 20 -18.96 -6.84 11.04
C GLY A 20 -20.22 -7.26 10.28
N ARG A 21 -20.78 -6.38 9.44
CA ARG A 21 -21.90 -6.72 8.56
C ARG A 21 -21.50 -7.74 7.50
N ALA A 22 -20.36 -7.53 6.84
CA ALA A 22 -19.84 -8.43 5.82
C ALA A 22 -19.56 -9.84 6.35
N ASN A 23 -19.17 -9.95 7.62
CA ASN A 23 -18.95 -11.23 8.30
C ASN A 23 -20.22 -11.83 8.94
N GLY A 24 -21.39 -11.23 8.74
CA GLY A 24 -22.66 -11.76 9.24
C GLY A 24 -22.86 -11.63 10.76
N PHE A 25 -22.12 -10.76 11.45
CA PHE A 25 -22.32 -10.55 12.88
C PHE A 25 -23.65 -9.84 13.15
N ASP A 26 -24.34 -10.29 14.19
CA ASP A 26 -25.58 -9.65 14.64
C ASP A 26 -25.34 -8.23 15.19
N GLU A 27 -26.42 -7.51 15.49
CA GLU A 27 -26.34 -6.12 15.93
C GLU A 27 -25.61 -5.99 17.28
N ALA A 28 -25.89 -6.90 18.20
CA ALA A 28 -25.28 -6.87 19.53
C ALA A 28 -23.76 -7.09 19.47
N ALA A 29 -23.32 -8.07 18.67
CA ALA A 29 -21.90 -8.33 18.43
C ALA A 29 -21.21 -7.13 17.77
N ARG A 30 -21.84 -6.51 16.76
CA ARG A 30 -21.29 -5.30 16.11
C ARG A 30 -21.17 -4.14 17.08
N ALA A 31 -22.20 -3.88 17.89
CA ALA A 31 -22.17 -2.83 18.91
C ALA A 31 -21.05 -3.06 19.94
N HIS A 32 -20.86 -4.32 20.37
CA HIS A 32 -19.77 -4.69 21.28
C HIS A 32 -18.40 -4.43 20.65
N ILE A 33 -18.19 -4.84 19.39
CA ILE A 33 -16.94 -4.60 18.65
C ILE A 33 -16.63 -3.11 18.57
N ILE A 34 -17.62 -2.30 18.17
CA ILE A 34 -17.45 -0.84 18.05
C ILE A 34 -17.08 -0.21 19.39
N SER A 35 -17.78 -0.59 20.47
CA SER A 35 -17.47 -0.11 21.82
C SER A 35 -16.04 -0.46 22.25
N ARG A 36 -15.59 -1.69 21.94
CA ARG A 36 -14.21 -2.13 22.19
C ARG A 36 -13.19 -1.34 21.37
N VAL A 37 -13.45 -1.08 20.10
CA VAL A 37 -12.57 -0.27 19.23
C VAL A 37 -12.39 1.14 19.79
N VAL A 38 -13.48 1.82 20.13
CA VAL A 38 -13.43 3.16 20.71
C VAL A 38 -12.65 3.18 22.03
N ARG A 39 -12.89 2.22 22.91
CA ARG A 39 -12.15 2.09 24.16
C ARG A 39 -10.66 1.85 23.93
N THR A 40 -10.31 0.92 23.04
CA THR A 40 -8.91 0.62 22.72
C THR A 40 -8.20 1.82 22.10
N TYR A 41 -8.86 2.57 21.22
CA TYR A 41 -8.33 3.82 20.66
C TYR A 41 -8.01 4.83 21.77
N ARG A 42 -8.98 5.12 22.65
CA ARG A 42 -8.78 6.03 23.79
C ARG A 42 -7.62 5.60 24.68
N ASP A 43 -7.59 4.31 25.06
CA ASP A 43 -6.57 3.78 25.96
C ASP A 43 -5.17 3.81 25.31
N SER A 44 -5.09 3.58 23.98
CA SER A 44 -3.84 3.72 23.21
C SER A 44 -3.36 5.19 23.15
N VAL A 45 -4.24 6.13 22.87
CA VAL A 45 -3.90 7.55 22.85
C VAL A 45 -3.42 8.01 24.24
N GLN A 46 -4.08 7.55 25.29
CA GLN A 46 -3.66 7.83 26.67
C GLN A 46 -2.26 7.23 26.96
N THR A 47 -1.98 6.03 26.53
CA THR A 47 -0.65 5.42 26.65
C THR A 47 0.40 6.28 25.92
N PHE A 48 0.15 6.64 24.67
CA PHE A 48 1.07 7.48 23.89
C PHE A 48 1.30 8.85 24.50
N SER A 49 0.29 9.45 25.17
CA SER A 49 0.44 10.75 25.82
C SER A 49 1.45 10.76 26.97
N HIS A 50 1.74 9.59 27.55
CA HIS A 50 2.73 9.42 28.62
C HIS A 50 4.10 8.95 28.13
N MET A 51 4.23 8.63 26.84
CA MET A 51 5.49 8.18 26.25
C MET A 51 6.35 9.36 25.77
N PRO A 52 7.69 9.25 25.81
CA PRO A 52 8.59 10.19 25.14
C PRO A 52 8.28 10.29 23.64
N ARG A 53 8.40 11.50 23.08
CA ARG A 53 8.04 11.75 21.66
C ARG A 53 8.76 10.85 20.68
N LEU A 54 10.05 10.55 20.91
CA LEU A 54 10.80 9.64 20.05
C LEU A 54 10.30 8.20 20.13
N GLU A 55 9.89 7.75 21.32
CA GLU A 55 9.30 6.42 21.47
C GLU A 55 7.97 6.31 20.73
N VAL A 56 7.12 7.36 20.82
CA VAL A 56 5.87 7.41 20.03
C VAL A 56 6.18 7.38 18.54
N TRP A 57 7.17 8.15 18.08
CA TRP A 57 7.55 8.22 16.68
C TRP A 57 8.04 6.88 16.10
N TYR A 58 8.79 6.12 16.90
CA TYR A 58 9.30 4.81 16.52
C TYR A 58 8.40 3.64 16.91
N SER A 59 7.28 3.92 17.59
CA SER A 59 6.37 2.85 18.01
C SER A 59 5.74 2.17 16.78
N ARG A 60 5.80 0.86 16.77
CA ARG A 60 5.22 0.03 15.71
C ARG A 60 4.68 -1.24 16.30
N LEU A 61 3.62 -1.75 15.71
CA LEU A 61 3.07 -3.04 16.07
C LEU A 61 3.71 -4.13 15.19
N THR A 62 4.47 -5.01 15.80
CA THR A 62 5.07 -6.16 15.11
C THR A 62 4.14 -7.39 15.14
N ALA A 63 4.39 -8.38 14.27
CA ALA A 63 3.68 -9.65 14.30
C ALA A 63 3.84 -10.33 15.68
N GLN A 64 5.03 -10.27 16.27
CA GLN A 64 5.31 -10.82 17.61
C GLN A 64 4.50 -10.12 18.70
N ASP A 65 4.32 -8.79 18.63
CA ASP A 65 3.47 -8.05 19.58
C ASP A 65 2.01 -8.50 19.50
N ILE A 66 1.54 -8.75 18.27
CA ILE A 66 0.19 -9.26 18.04
C ILE A 66 0.04 -10.66 18.63
N GLU A 67 0.99 -11.56 18.36
CA GLU A 67 0.99 -12.91 18.92
C GLU A 67 1.00 -12.88 20.45
N ASN A 68 1.87 -12.10 21.07
CA ASN A 68 1.97 -11.96 22.52
C ASN A 68 0.67 -11.43 23.14
N ARG A 69 0.01 -10.48 22.50
CA ARG A 69 -1.28 -9.92 22.97
C ARG A 69 -2.43 -10.90 22.86
N TRP A 70 -2.34 -11.82 21.90
CA TRP A 70 -3.39 -12.83 21.64
C TRP A 70 -3.09 -14.20 22.24
N ALA A 71 -1.87 -14.42 22.76
CA ALA A 71 -1.51 -15.67 23.43
C ALA A 71 -2.55 -16.02 24.50
N GLY A 72 -3.20 -17.17 24.35
CA GLY A 72 -4.24 -17.65 25.27
C GLY A 72 -5.64 -17.00 25.16
N LYS A 73 -5.84 -16.02 24.27
CA LYS A 73 -7.13 -15.31 24.10
C LYS A 73 -7.87 -15.65 22.81
N VAL A 74 -7.25 -16.42 21.92
CA VAL A 74 -7.77 -16.74 20.59
C VAL A 74 -7.69 -18.24 20.36
N ASP A 75 -8.71 -18.78 19.69
CA ASP A 75 -8.77 -20.22 19.35
C ASP A 75 -7.58 -20.65 18.49
N LYS A 76 -7.17 -21.92 18.67
CA LYS A 76 -6.04 -22.52 17.91
C LYS A 76 -6.16 -22.38 16.41
N GLN A 77 -7.38 -22.38 15.86
CA GLN A 77 -7.63 -22.24 14.43
C GLN A 77 -7.25 -20.83 13.92
N TYR A 78 -7.65 -19.79 14.65
CA TYR A 78 -7.29 -18.41 14.30
C TYR A 78 -5.79 -18.16 14.44
N ARG A 79 -5.17 -18.71 15.47
CA ARG A 79 -3.73 -18.62 15.67
C ARG A 79 -2.96 -19.25 14.52
N LYS A 80 -3.29 -20.49 14.11
CA LYS A 80 -2.68 -21.13 12.93
C LYS A 80 -2.89 -20.33 11.63
N SER A 81 -4.06 -19.71 11.47
CA SER A 81 -4.34 -18.87 10.30
C SER A 81 -3.49 -17.62 10.29
N PHE A 82 -3.27 -16.99 11.45
CA PHE A 82 -2.40 -15.83 11.61
C PHE A 82 -0.93 -16.18 11.37
N GLU A 83 -0.42 -17.27 11.97
CA GLU A 83 0.94 -17.78 11.74
C GLU A 83 1.20 -18.02 10.24
N LYS A 84 0.25 -18.64 9.53
CA LYS A 84 0.34 -18.81 8.06
C LYS A 84 0.35 -17.49 7.31
N LEU A 85 -0.44 -16.51 7.77
CA LEU A 85 -0.48 -15.18 7.14
C LEU A 85 0.86 -14.46 7.31
N VAL A 86 1.45 -14.49 8.50
CA VAL A 86 2.76 -13.89 8.81
C VAL A 86 3.85 -14.58 7.97
N ALA A 87 3.95 -15.89 8.00
CA ALA A 87 4.91 -16.65 7.21
C ALA A 87 4.78 -16.36 5.70
N LYS A 88 3.54 -16.26 5.19
CA LYS A 88 3.30 -15.86 3.81
C LYS A 88 3.72 -14.42 3.51
N ALA A 89 3.55 -13.51 4.46
CA ALA A 89 3.96 -12.11 4.30
C ALA A 89 5.49 -11.97 4.25
N GLU A 90 6.22 -12.69 5.09
CA GLU A 90 7.68 -12.73 5.12
C GLU A 90 8.31 -13.27 3.84
N THR A 91 7.59 -14.15 3.13
CA THR A 91 8.07 -14.69 1.84
C THR A 91 7.79 -13.78 0.65
N LYS A 92 7.12 -12.65 0.81
CA LYS A 92 6.84 -11.69 -0.28
C LYS A 92 8.05 -10.80 -0.53
N THR A 93 8.96 -11.26 -1.38
CA THR A 93 10.11 -10.48 -1.85
C THR A 93 9.82 -9.81 -3.19
N SER A 94 10.63 -8.82 -3.57
CA SER A 94 10.57 -8.19 -4.90
C SER A 94 10.78 -9.22 -6.01
N GLN A 95 11.71 -10.17 -5.83
CA GLN A 95 11.94 -11.26 -6.79
C GLN A 95 10.73 -12.17 -6.99
N LYS A 96 10.04 -12.57 -5.91
CA LYS A 96 8.79 -13.35 -6.05
C LYS A 96 7.69 -12.55 -6.72
N SER A 97 7.65 -11.25 -6.50
CA SER A 97 6.71 -10.38 -7.20
C SER A 97 7.04 -10.26 -8.67
N LEU A 98 8.34 -10.17 -9.03
CA LEU A 98 8.82 -10.21 -10.40
C LEU A 98 8.33 -11.49 -11.08
N GLN A 99 8.72 -12.66 -10.58
CA GLN A 99 8.33 -13.96 -11.14
C GLN A 99 6.83 -14.16 -11.32
N LYS A 100 6.02 -13.53 -10.48
CA LYS A 100 4.56 -13.67 -10.50
C LYS A 100 3.87 -12.71 -11.46
N LEU A 101 4.47 -11.57 -11.72
CA LEU A 101 3.82 -10.45 -12.41
C LEU A 101 4.43 -10.17 -13.78
N THR A 102 5.50 -10.87 -14.15
CA THR A 102 6.23 -10.61 -15.39
C THR A 102 6.53 -11.90 -16.13
N THR A 103 6.68 -11.77 -17.43
CA THR A 103 7.19 -12.81 -18.35
C THR A 103 8.43 -12.30 -19.08
N THR A 104 9.23 -13.23 -19.58
CA THR A 104 10.38 -12.92 -20.44
C THR A 104 9.95 -13.09 -21.88
N ALA A 105 10.01 -12.02 -22.67
CA ALA A 105 9.74 -12.04 -24.08
C ALA A 105 10.83 -12.82 -24.87
N PRO A 106 10.57 -13.25 -26.12
CA PRO A 106 11.54 -13.98 -26.92
C PRO A 106 12.86 -13.26 -27.19
N ASP A 107 12.87 -11.94 -27.11
CA ASP A 107 14.07 -11.09 -27.23
C ASP A 107 14.85 -10.94 -25.92
N GLY A 108 14.39 -11.60 -24.85
CA GLY A 108 14.98 -11.56 -23.52
C GLY A 108 14.52 -10.37 -22.68
N SER A 109 13.67 -9.49 -23.19
CA SER A 109 13.11 -8.38 -22.40
C SER A 109 12.11 -8.91 -21.35
N ILE A 110 12.05 -8.24 -20.20
CA ILE A 110 11.10 -8.57 -19.14
C ILE A 110 9.95 -7.59 -19.21
N THR A 111 8.73 -8.11 -19.30
CA THR A 111 7.50 -7.33 -19.40
C THR A 111 6.47 -7.79 -18.37
N PHE A 112 5.55 -6.92 -17.97
CA PHE A 112 4.44 -7.33 -17.14
C PHE A 112 3.49 -8.26 -17.89
N ASP A 113 2.97 -9.26 -17.17
CA ASP A 113 1.93 -10.14 -17.69
C ASP A 113 0.64 -9.37 -17.94
N SER A 114 -0.03 -9.65 -19.07
CA SER A 114 -1.37 -9.16 -19.34
C SER A 114 -2.41 -10.03 -18.63
N ASN A 115 -3.22 -9.42 -17.79
CA ASN A 115 -4.34 -10.06 -17.08
C ASN A 115 -5.49 -9.07 -16.87
N PRO A 116 -6.17 -8.67 -17.95
CA PRO A 116 -7.29 -7.73 -17.85
C PRO A 116 -8.45 -8.27 -17.00
N PRO A 117 -9.15 -7.45 -16.26
CA PRO A 117 -8.95 -6.01 -16.06
C PRO A 117 -7.97 -5.67 -14.93
N PHE A 118 -7.28 -6.66 -14.34
CA PHE A 118 -6.48 -6.48 -13.14
C PHE A 118 -5.09 -5.92 -13.40
N MET A 119 -4.49 -6.30 -14.52
CA MET A 119 -3.18 -5.81 -14.95
C MET A 119 -3.11 -5.79 -16.48
N GLU A 120 -2.70 -4.64 -17.02
CA GLU A 120 -2.61 -4.41 -18.45
C GLU A 120 -1.31 -3.65 -18.76
N PRO A 121 -0.38 -4.26 -19.50
CA PRO A 121 0.85 -3.62 -19.93
C PRO A 121 0.59 -2.27 -20.61
N PHE A 122 1.55 -1.35 -20.48
CA PHE A 122 1.45 0.00 -21.03
C PHE A 122 1.10 -0.02 -22.51
N ASP A 123 1.74 -0.90 -23.26
CA ASP A 123 1.58 -0.99 -24.70
C ASP A 123 0.20 -1.50 -25.15
N GLU A 124 -0.53 -2.16 -24.27
CA GLU A 124 -1.91 -2.63 -24.53
C GLU A 124 -2.95 -1.56 -24.19
N VAL A 125 -2.68 -0.73 -23.18
CA VAL A 125 -3.63 0.30 -22.67
C VAL A 125 -3.58 1.58 -23.49
N VAL A 126 -2.40 1.91 -24.00
CA VAL A 126 -2.15 3.21 -24.66
C VAL A 126 -2.13 3.04 -26.16
N GLY A 127 -3.03 3.74 -26.84
CA GLY A 127 -3.04 3.77 -28.30
C GLY A 127 -1.72 4.30 -28.89
N SER A 128 -1.38 3.87 -30.10
CA SER A 128 -0.10 4.20 -30.73
C SER A 128 0.17 5.71 -30.84
N ALA A 129 -0.88 6.51 -31.02
CA ALA A 129 -0.77 7.97 -31.15
C ALA A 129 -0.35 8.66 -29.85
N ASP A 130 -0.67 8.10 -28.69
CA ASP A 130 -0.43 8.73 -27.40
C ASP A 130 0.81 8.18 -26.68
N LYS A 131 1.39 7.08 -27.17
CA LYS A 131 2.51 6.38 -26.50
C LYS A 131 3.70 7.27 -26.22
N GLU A 132 4.12 8.06 -27.22
CA GLU A 132 5.29 8.92 -27.08
C GLU A 132 5.03 10.06 -26.09
N GLN A 133 3.87 10.67 -26.13
CA GLN A 133 3.47 11.72 -25.19
C GLN A 133 3.42 11.22 -23.76
N ILE A 134 2.88 10.01 -23.52
CA ILE A 134 2.78 9.42 -22.19
C ILE A 134 4.16 8.97 -21.71
N ARG A 135 5.02 8.43 -22.57
CA ARG A 135 6.41 8.12 -22.22
C ARG A 135 7.17 9.37 -21.77
N HIS A 136 7.05 10.45 -22.51
CA HIS A 136 7.64 11.74 -22.12
C HIS A 136 7.11 12.27 -20.78
N ALA A 137 5.80 12.21 -20.57
CA ALA A 137 5.18 12.61 -19.30
C ALA A 137 5.66 11.73 -18.13
N THR A 138 5.77 10.42 -18.34
CA THR A 138 6.30 9.47 -17.34
C THR A 138 7.75 9.77 -17.02
N GLN A 139 8.58 10.01 -18.03
CA GLN A 139 9.98 10.38 -17.85
C GLN A 139 10.12 11.69 -17.04
N ALA A 140 9.33 12.71 -17.39
CA ALA A 140 9.32 13.97 -16.66
C ALA A 140 8.88 13.79 -15.19
N ALA A 141 7.86 12.97 -14.96
CA ALA A 141 7.39 12.65 -13.61
C ALA A 141 8.45 11.91 -12.79
N LEU A 142 9.21 10.99 -13.40
CA LEU A 142 10.31 10.30 -12.74
C LEU A 142 11.46 11.23 -12.38
N VAL A 143 11.81 12.15 -13.26
CA VAL A 143 12.83 13.17 -12.97
C VAL A 143 12.39 14.05 -11.81
N ALA A 144 11.13 14.51 -11.81
CA ALA A 144 10.57 15.30 -10.73
C ALA A 144 10.53 14.51 -9.39
N TYR A 145 10.09 13.26 -9.44
CA TYR A 145 10.10 12.36 -8.28
C TYR A 145 11.51 12.17 -7.72
N ARG A 146 12.50 11.88 -8.57
CA ARG A 146 13.89 11.75 -8.15
C ARG A 146 14.42 13.01 -7.46
N ARG A 147 14.07 14.19 -7.97
CA ARG A 147 14.44 15.47 -7.35
C ARG A 147 13.79 15.71 -6.00
N SER A 148 12.60 15.20 -5.77
CA SER A 148 11.88 15.31 -4.50
C SER A 148 12.41 14.38 -3.40
N LEU A 149 13.19 13.36 -3.76
CA LEU A 149 13.76 12.42 -2.79
C LEU A 149 14.88 13.07 -1.96
N LEU A 150 15.01 12.64 -0.71
CA LEU A 150 16.17 12.93 0.12
C LEU A 150 17.44 12.41 -0.56
N SER A 151 18.60 13.01 -0.25
CA SER A 151 19.86 12.75 -0.96
C SER A 151 20.26 11.27 -0.95
N ASP A 152 20.14 10.59 0.19
CA ASP A 152 20.42 9.17 0.36
C ASP A 152 19.54 8.29 -0.55
N ARG A 153 18.23 8.55 -0.54
CA ARG A 153 17.27 7.83 -1.38
C ARG A 153 17.45 8.14 -2.87
N ARG A 154 17.86 9.36 -3.19
CA ARG A 154 18.14 9.76 -4.56
C ARG A 154 19.34 9.01 -5.14
N VAL A 155 20.41 8.82 -4.34
CA VAL A 155 21.56 8.01 -4.72
C VAL A 155 21.14 6.57 -5.00
N LEU A 156 20.39 5.96 -4.07
CA LEU A 156 19.87 4.60 -4.25
C LEU A 156 19.04 4.49 -5.55
N PHE A 157 18.07 5.40 -5.71
CA PHE A 157 17.17 5.37 -6.88
C PHE A 157 17.89 5.61 -8.20
N SER A 158 19.05 6.28 -8.19
CA SER A 158 19.82 6.51 -9.41
C SER A 158 20.49 5.29 -10.01
N GLY A 159 20.63 4.22 -9.24
CA GLY A 159 21.16 2.94 -9.71
C GLY A 159 20.12 2.04 -10.40
N TYR A 160 18.90 2.55 -10.63
CA TYR A 160 17.83 1.78 -11.26
C TYR A 160 17.37 2.42 -12.56
N ARG A 161 17.17 1.59 -13.58
CA ARG A 161 16.51 1.95 -14.84
C ARG A 161 15.06 1.44 -14.88
N VAL A 162 14.19 2.16 -15.55
CA VAL A 162 12.82 1.71 -15.82
C VAL A 162 12.85 0.64 -16.91
N VAL A 163 12.19 -0.47 -16.66
CA VAL A 163 12.09 -1.61 -17.58
C VAL A 163 10.72 -1.66 -18.21
N ASP A 164 9.66 -1.62 -17.40
CA ASP A 164 8.29 -1.72 -17.91
C ASP A 164 7.30 -0.99 -17.00
N LEU A 165 6.12 -0.74 -17.54
CA LEU A 165 5.00 -0.04 -16.87
C LEU A 165 3.69 -0.75 -17.21
N ALA A 166 2.86 -1.02 -16.21
CA ALA A 166 1.52 -1.58 -16.41
C ALA A 166 0.47 -0.84 -15.60
N ARG A 167 -0.73 -0.72 -16.15
CA ARG A 167 -1.91 -0.31 -15.39
C ARG A 167 -2.30 -1.47 -14.47
N LYS A 168 -2.56 -1.18 -13.19
CA LYS A 168 -2.89 -2.23 -12.23
C LYS A 168 -4.01 -1.83 -11.29
N VAL A 169 -5.03 -2.67 -11.19
CA VAL A 169 -6.04 -2.58 -10.13
C VAL A 169 -5.47 -3.23 -8.88
N VAL A 170 -5.19 -2.43 -7.85
CA VAL A 170 -4.56 -2.91 -6.59
C VAL A 170 -5.56 -3.14 -5.46
N GLY A 171 -6.79 -2.72 -5.61
CA GLY A 171 -7.86 -2.91 -4.63
C GLY A 171 -9.06 -2.02 -4.96
N VAL A 172 -10.12 -2.15 -4.17
CA VAL A 172 -11.39 -1.43 -4.38
C VAL A 172 -11.18 0.09 -4.44
N GLY A 173 -10.29 0.64 -3.62
CA GLY A 173 -9.99 2.08 -3.62
C GLY A 173 -9.22 2.58 -4.84
N SER A 174 -8.74 1.69 -5.73
CA SER A 174 -8.10 2.08 -7.00
C SER A 174 -9.03 1.99 -8.20
N VAL A 175 -10.24 1.46 -8.02
CA VAL A 175 -11.25 1.42 -9.09
C VAL A 175 -11.70 2.84 -9.40
N GLY A 176 -11.65 3.21 -10.69
CA GLY A 176 -11.98 4.56 -11.14
C GLY A 176 -10.83 5.58 -11.03
N THR A 177 -9.67 5.18 -10.47
CA THR A 177 -8.46 6.03 -10.45
C THR A 177 -7.35 5.43 -11.29
N ARG A 178 -6.39 6.27 -11.72
CA ARG A 178 -5.22 5.80 -12.46
C ARG A 178 -4.19 5.25 -11.48
N CYS A 179 -3.97 3.94 -11.54
CA CYS A 179 -2.95 3.26 -10.76
C CYS A 179 -2.05 2.46 -11.70
N TRP A 180 -0.75 2.72 -11.63
CA TRP A 180 0.27 2.06 -12.43
C TRP A 180 1.26 1.35 -11.51
N VAL A 181 1.84 0.28 -11.99
CA VAL A 181 3.01 -0.35 -11.41
C VAL A 181 4.17 -0.19 -12.39
N MET A 182 5.32 0.18 -11.87
CA MET A 182 6.55 0.39 -12.63
C MET A 182 7.57 -0.64 -12.16
N LEU A 183 8.17 -1.33 -13.11
CA LEU A 183 9.29 -2.23 -12.89
C LEU A 183 10.59 -1.49 -13.16
N LEU A 184 11.47 -1.50 -12.18
CA LEU A 184 12.82 -0.97 -12.30
C LEU A 184 13.80 -2.10 -12.01
N MET A 185 14.93 -2.08 -12.68
CA MET A 185 16.05 -3.00 -12.47
C MET A 185 17.32 -2.21 -12.23
N ALA A 186 18.19 -2.73 -11.40
CA ALA A 186 19.51 -2.14 -11.19
C ALA A 186 20.32 -2.17 -12.49
N ASP A 187 21.17 -1.16 -12.69
CA ASP A 187 21.95 -1.02 -13.93
C ASP A 187 22.97 -2.14 -14.13
N GLN A 188 23.41 -2.78 -13.04
CA GLN A 188 24.46 -3.80 -13.06
C GLN A 188 23.98 -5.21 -12.73
N ASP A 189 22.75 -5.37 -12.26
CA ASP A 189 22.20 -6.66 -11.83
C ASP A 189 20.68 -6.73 -12.09
N ASP A 190 20.30 -7.44 -13.12
CA ASP A 190 18.90 -7.64 -13.49
C ASP A 190 18.11 -8.46 -12.45
N SER A 191 18.77 -9.08 -11.49
CA SER A 191 18.12 -9.75 -10.37
C SER A 191 17.72 -8.79 -9.24
N ASP A 192 18.34 -7.61 -9.17
CA ASP A 192 17.99 -6.56 -8.22
C ASP A 192 16.86 -5.69 -8.79
N VAL A 193 15.67 -5.93 -8.32
CA VAL A 193 14.43 -5.33 -8.83
C VAL A 193 13.72 -4.47 -7.80
N LEU A 194 13.20 -3.34 -8.26
CA LEU A 194 12.36 -2.45 -7.49
C LEU A 194 11.02 -2.26 -8.21
N MET A 195 9.91 -2.48 -7.49
CA MET A 195 8.58 -2.20 -8.01
C MET A 195 7.99 -1.00 -7.30
N LEU A 196 7.59 0.01 -8.05
CA LEU A 196 6.93 1.21 -7.56
C LEU A 196 5.48 1.28 -8.02
N GLN A 197 4.61 1.76 -7.14
CA GLN A 197 3.23 2.10 -7.51
C GLN A 197 3.10 3.60 -7.71
N LEU A 198 2.54 3.98 -8.86
CA LEU A 198 2.16 5.36 -9.16
C LEU A 198 0.65 5.45 -9.07
N LYS A 199 0.16 6.29 -8.18
CA LYS A 199 -1.29 6.47 -7.97
C LYS A 199 -1.68 7.89 -8.27
N GLN A 200 -2.78 8.05 -8.98
CA GLN A 200 -3.41 9.36 -9.16
C GLN A 200 -3.74 9.94 -7.78
N ALA A 201 -3.35 11.18 -7.58
CA ALA A 201 -3.70 11.96 -6.40
C ALA A 201 -4.56 13.16 -6.85
N GLU A 202 -5.60 13.40 -6.08
CA GLU A 202 -6.49 14.54 -6.25
C GLU A 202 -6.56 15.35 -4.96
N ALA A 203 -7.17 16.52 -5.02
CA ALA A 203 -7.44 17.31 -3.83
C ALA A 203 -8.21 16.49 -2.80
N SER A 204 -7.84 16.60 -1.54
CA SER A 204 -8.53 15.88 -0.48
C SER A 204 -9.97 16.37 -0.35
N VAL A 205 -10.91 15.44 -0.21
CA VAL A 205 -12.32 15.75 0.10
C VAL A 205 -12.49 16.53 1.42
N LEU A 206 -11.44 16.61 2.23
CA LEU A 206 -11.40 17.37 3.48
C LEU A 206 -10.95 18.83 3.28
N GLU A 207 -10.38 19.19 2.14
CA GLU A 207 -9.89 20.55 1.89
C GLU A 207 -10.94 21.65 2.05
N PRO A 208 -12.22 21.44 1.65
CA PRO A 208 -13.26 22.42 1.90
C PRO A 208 -13.47 22.77 3.39
N TYR A 209 -13.07 21.87 4.28
CA TYR A 209 -13.27 22.01 5.74
C TYR A 209 -11.99 22.34 6.51
N LEU A 210 -10.82 22.04 5.98
CA LEU A 210 -9.55 22.15 6.67
C LEU A 210 -8.53 23.03 5.94
N GLY A 211 -8.88 23.57 4.78
CA GLY A 211 -7.95 24.27 3.92
C GLY A 211 -7.08 23.31 3.07
N ARG A 212 -6.28 23.88 2.17
CA ARG A 212 -5.46 23.09 1.22
C ARG A 212 -4.42 22.23 1.94
N SER A 213 -4.25 21.00 1.44
CA SER A 213 -3.12 20.14 1.80
C SER A 213 -1.83 20.77 1.28
N ARG A 214 -0.80 20.78 2.10
CA ARG A 214 0.55 21.27 1.74
C ARG A 214 1.41 20.12 1.24
#